data_61524d4d09b3d79b9dea6ab6cebd2d35
#
_entry.id   61524d4d09b3d79b9dea6ab6cebd2d35
#
_cell.length_a   1.000
_cell.length_b   1.000
_cell.length_c   1.000
_cell.angle_alpha   90.00
_cell.angle_beta   90.00
_cell.angle_gamma   90.00
#
_symmetry.space_group_name_H-M   'P 1'
#
loop_
_entity.id
_entity.type
_entity.pdbx_description
1 polymer ?
#
loop_
_entity_poly.entity_id
_entity_poly.type
_entity_poly.pdbx_seq_one_letter_code
_entity_poly.pdbx_strand_id
1 'polypeptide(L)'
;GAAGDYNGGGDGEGIKTLQATLRALGYVDILRVPTAVIEELVLPTLSSEELAEYGRLDEPQDEAETGSGDESGVDRLIDPGLLEFLVEHRFINGTATMLMDLDRCVRCDDCVVACARAHDNNPRFNRHGRRHDHYMVANACMHCMDPVCMIGCPTGAIHRSSAGGQVVINDTTCIGCATCASSCPYDNIRMVEVRDASGAFIRDAVTNAPIIKATKCDLCLDQPGGPACQRACPHDALKRVDMQDLIGLGRWLNR
;
A
#
# COMPACT_ATOMS: atom_id res chain seq x y z
N GLY A 1 -7.75 -16.35 12.86
CA GLY A 1 -7.06 -17.62 12.85
C GLY A 1 -5.98 -17.67 13.91
N ALA A 2 -5.82 -18.77 14.59
CA ALA A 2 -5.07 -19.00 15.80
C ALA A 2 -3.60 -18.58 15.74
N ALA A 3 -3.16 -17.84 16.76
CA ALA A 3 -1.76 -17.72 17.12
C ALA A 3 -1.26 -19.10 17.55
N GLY A 4 -0.39 -19.71 16.77
CA GLY A 4 0.27 -20.97 17.12
C GLY A 4 1.57 -20.67 17.85
N ASP A 5 1.58 -20.87 19.17
CA ASP A 5 2.81 -20.96 19.93
C ASP A 5 3.56 -22.23 19.51
N TYR A 6 4.68 -22.06 18.84
CA TYR A 6 5.53 -23.18 18.46
C TYR A 6 6.61 -23.41 19.54
N ASN A 7 6.29 -24.27 20.52
CA ASN A 7 7.28 -24.88 21.40
C ASN A 7 7.86 -26.10 20.70
N GLY A 8 8.99 -25.96 20.05
CA GLY A 8 9.77 -27.08 19.52
C GLY A 8 10.74 -27.60 20.57
N GLY A 9 10.31 -28.62 21.34
CA GLY A 9 11.23 -29.42 22.13
C GLY A 9 11.92 -30.47 21.24
N GLY A 10 13.23 -30.44 21.17
CA GLY A 10 14.06 -31.44 20.52
C GLY A 10 15.50 -31.24 20.95
N ASP A 11 15.98 -32.18 21.78
CA ASP A 11 17.35 -32.22 22.27
C ASP A 11 18.33 -32.42 21.11
N GLY A 12 19.09 -31.40 20.80
CA GLY A 12 20.15 -31.39 19.80
C GLY A 12 21.06 -30.19 20.01
N GLU A 13 22.32 -30.47 20.37
CA GLU A 13 23.37 -29.48 20.53
C GLU A 13 23.44 -28.53 19.31
N GLY A 14 23.29 -27.25 19.53
CA GLY A 14 23.57 -26.21 18.50
C GLY A 14 22.41 -25.32 18.07
N ILE A 15 21.20 -25.44 18.65
CA ILE A 15 20.10 -24.53 18.29
C ILE A 15 20.24 -23.25 19.11
N LYS A 16 20.73 -22.15 18.48
CA LYS A 16 20.64 -20.81 19.05
C LYS A 16 19.17 -20.41 19.14
N THR A 17 18.69 -20.18 20.35
CA THR A 17 17.32 -19.69 20.57
C THR A 17 17.26 -18.21 20.18
N LEU A 18 16.36 -17.85 19.27
CA LEU A 18 16.11 -16.45 18.95
C LEU A 18 15.59 -15.74 20.21
N GLN A 19 16.27 -14.67 20.61
CA GLN A 19 15.88 -13.83 21.76
C GLN A 19 14.82 -12.78 21.42
N ALA A 20 14.30 -12.80 20.18
CA ALA A 20 13.29 -11.90 19.69
C ALA A 20 12.10 -12.67 19.10
N THR A 21 10.91 -12.10 19.25
CA THR A 21 9.69 -12.62 18.62
C THR A 21 9.60 -12.09 17.19
N LEU A 22 9.62 -12.99 16.21
CA LEU A 22 9.36 -12.63 14.82
C LEU A 22 7.84 -12.64 14.58
N ARG A 23 7.27 -11.50 14.21
CA ARG A 23 5.87 -11.38 13.84
C ARG A 23 5.78 -11.06 12.35
N ALA A 24 5.06 -11.89 11.58
CA ALA A 24 4.81 -11.63 10.17
C ALA A 24 3.83 -10.47 9.99
N LEU A 25 4.22 -9.46 9.21
CA LEU A 25 3.40 -8.29 8.86
C LEU A 25 2.74 -8.47 7.48
N GLY A 26 2.28 -9.66 7.16
CA GLY A 26 1.65 -9.97 5.88
C GLY A 26 1.79 -11.43 5.49
N TYR A 27 1.68 -11.71 4.21
CA TYR A 27 1.92 -13.04 3.67
C TYR A 27 3.43 -13.29 3.64
N VAL A 28 3.89 -14.32 4.32
CA VAL A 28 5.32 -14.69 4.38
C VAL A 28 5.46 -16.15 3.94
N ASP A 29 6.20 -16.36 2.86
CA ASP A 29 6.66 -17.69 2.47
C ASP A 29 7.91 -18.02 3.27
N ILE A 30 7.85 -19.06 4.10
CA ILE A 30 8.97 -19.52 4.92
C ILE A 30 9.57 -20.75 4.26
N LEU A 31 10.81 -20.61 3.80
CA LEU A 31 11.62 -21.75 3.39
C LEU A 31 12.46 -22.23 4.59
N ARG A 32 12.21 -23.45 5.04
CA ARG A 32 13.06 -24.11 6.04
C ARG A 32 14.23 -24.81 5.34
N VAL A 33 15.42 -24.28 5.54
CA VAL A 33 16.66 -24.91 5.05
C VAL A 33 17.39 -25.50 6.24
N PRO A 34 17.75 -26.79 6.22
CA PRO A 34 18.59 -27.38 7.28
C PRO A 34 19.94 -26.63 7.36
N THR A 35 20.42 -26.41 8.60
CA THR A 35 21.71 -25.70 8.82
C THR A 35 22.88 -26.36 8.09
N ALA A 36 22.92 -27.68 8.07
CA ALA A 36 23.94 -28.43 7.33
C ALA A 36 23.97 -28.08 5.81
N VAL A 37 22.80 -27.84 5.20
CA VAL A 37 22.73 -27.46 3.79
C VAL A 37 23.28 -26.04 3.57
N ILE A 38 23.04 -25.13 4.50
CA ILE A 38 23.57 -23.76 4.48
C ILE A 38 25.10 -23.83 4.62
N GLU A 39 25.62 -24.61 5.57
CA GLU A 39 27.07 -24.77 5.82
C GLU A 39 27.79 -25.42 4.63
N GLU A 40 27.18 -26.41 4.00
CA GLU A 40 27.80 -27.17 2.91
C GLU A 40 27.70 -26.48 1.54
N LEU A 41 26.56 -25.85 1.24
CA LEU A 41 26.26 -25.33 -0.10
C LEU A 41 26.25 -23.79 -0.20
N VAL A 42 25.96 -23.08 0.87
CA VAL A 42 25.80 -21.63 0.84
C VAL A 42 27.05 -20.91 1.37
N LEU A 43 27.53 -21.28 2.56
CA LEU A 43 28.67 -20.59 3.17
C LEU A 43 29.95 -20.63 2.29
N PRO A 44 30.29 -21.72 1.58
CA PRO A 44 31.46 -21.73 0.71
C PRO A 44 31.36 -20.84 -0.53
N THR A 45 30.13 -20.36 -0.87
CA THR A 45 29.93 -19.47 -2.01
C THR A 45 30.01 -17.99 -1.64
N LEU A 46 30.04 -17.66 -0.35
CA LEU A 46 30.12 -16.29 0.15
C LEU A 46 31.56 -15.82 0.27
N SER A 47 31.81 -14.58 -0.06
CA SER A 47 33.11 -13.93 0.12
C SER A 47 33.43 -13.70 1.61
N SER A 48 34.71 -13.50 1.93
CA SER A 48 35.12 -13.21 3.32
C SER A 48 34.52 -11.91 3.87
N GLU A 49 34.19 -10.94 2.99
CA GLU A 49 33.51 -9.70 3.37
C GLU A 49 32.04 -9.95 3.74
N GLU A 50 31.33 -10.72 2.93
CA GLU A 50 29.93 -11.12 3.18
C GLU A 50 29.83 -11.94 4.45
N LEU A 51 30.74 -12.91 4.67
CA LEU A 51 30.79 -13.71 5.90
C LEU A 51 31.08 -12.83 7.14
N ALA A 52 31.91 -11.81 7.02
CA ALA A 52 32.20 -10.89 8.13
C ALA A 52 31.00 -9.97 8.43
N GLU A 53 30.17 -9.67 7.44
CA GLU A 53 28.91 -8.92 7.63
C GLU A 53 27.88 -9.79 8.39
N TYR A 54 27.73 -11.06 8.03
CA TYR A 54 26.89 -12.02 8.75
C TYR A 54 27.38 -12.31 10.17
N GLY A 55 28.70 -12.42 10.38
CA GLY A 55 29.31 -12.64 11.71
C GLY A 55 29.10 -11.49 12.68
N ARG A 56 28.95 -10.27 12.19
CA ARG A 56 28.64 -9.09 13.03
C ARG A 56 27.22 -9.07 13.58
N LEU A 57 26.30 -9.85 13.03
CA LEU A 57 24.94 -10.01 13.53
C LEU A 57 24.86 -10.96 14.77
N ASP A 58 25.92 -11.68 15.07
CA ASP A 58 25.99 -12.68 16.15
C ASP A 58 26.72 -12.22 17.41
N GLU A 59 27.39 -11.05 17.42
CA GLU A 59 28.06 -10.51 18.61
C GLU A 59 27.05 -9.78 19.50
N PRO A 60 26.89 -10.16 20.80
CA PRO A 60 26.16 -9.33 21.75
C PRO A 60 26.94 -8.02 21.90
N GLN A 61 26.33 -6.93 21.48
CA GLN A 61 26.89 -5.60 21.73
C GLN A 61 26.81 -5.33 23.23
N ASP A 62 27.97 -5.38 23.89
CA ASP A 62 28.12 -4.84 25.23
C ASP A 62 27.67 -3.38 25.24
N GLU A 63 26.81 -3.04 26.20
CA GLU A 63 26.28 -1.71 26.41
C GLU A 63 27.42 -0.71 26.68
N ALA A 64 27.91 -0.09 25.61
CA ALA A 64 28.76 1.08 25.71
C ALA A 64 28.05 2.24 24.99
N GLU A 65 27.60 3.17 25.79
CA GLU A 65 27.02 4.45 25.39
C GLU A 65 27.85 5.14 24.31
N THR A 66 27.39 5.14 23.04
CA THR A 66 27.64 6.24 22.10
C THR A 66 26.75 6.08 20.87
N GLY A 67 25.86 7.02 20.65
CA GLY A 67 25.32 7.43 19.34
C GLY A 67 24.60 6.36 18.51
N SER A 68 23.38 6.08 18.85
CA SER A 68 22.44 5.13 18.23
C SER A 68 22.09 5.45 16.78
N GLY A 69 22.43 4.57 15.85
CA GLY A 69 21.69 4.37 14.61
C GLY A 69 20.56 3.37 14.89
N ASP A 70 19.41 3.87 15.29
CA ASP A 70 18.36 3.18 16.00
C ASP A 70 17.41 2.44 15.02
N GLU A 71 17.48 1.12 14.89
CA GLU A 71 16.42 0.30 14.30
C GLU A 71 15.15 0.25 15.19
N SER A 72 15.24 0.67 16.46
CA SER A 72 14.09 0.90 17.35
C SER A 72 13.29 2.15 16.98
N GLY A 73 13.74 2.94 16.02
CA GLY A 73 13.11 4.19 15.62
C GLY A 73 11.75 4.03 14.95
N VAL A 74 11.46 2.90 14.31
CA VAL A 74 10.16 2.69 13.63
C VAL A 74 9.03 2.50 14.65
N ASP A 75 9.26 1.77 15.73
CA ASP A 75 8.28 1.55 16.81
C ASP A 75 7.94 2.82 17.58
N ARG A 76 8.83 3.84 17.54
CA ARG A 76 8.59 5.16 18.13
C ARG A 76 7.98 6.15 17.14
N LEU A 77 8.08 5.89 15.83
CA LEU A 77 7.59 6.79 14.79
C LEU A 77 6.13 6.54 14.42
N ILE A 78 5.62 5.34 14.64
CA ILE A 78 4.25 4.95 14.29
C ILE A 78 3.60 4.35 15.53
N ASP A 79 2.43 4.87 15.91
CA ASP A 79 1.63 4.28 16.98
C ASP A 79 1.34 2.78 16.70
N PRO A 80 1.61 1.87 17.66
CA PRO A 80 1.37 0.45 17.48
C PRO A 80 -0.08 0.11 17.12
N GLY A 81 -1.05 0.83 17.66
CA GLY A 81 -2.47 0.66 17.34
C GLY A 81 -2.79 1.04 15.90
N LEU A 82 -2.17 2.11 15.38
CA LEU A 82 -2.29 2.48 13.97
C LEU A 82 -1.66 1.41 13.07
N LEU A 83 -0.49 0.89 13.43
CA LEU A 83 0.16 -0.17 12.67
C LEU A 83 -0.69 -1.45 12.64
N GLU A 84 -1.24 -1.86 13.78
CA GLU A 84 -2.15 -3.00 13.89
C GLU A 84 -3.40 -2.81 13.01
N PHE A 85 -4.02 -1.63 13.04
CA PHE A 85 -5.13 -1.27 12.17
C PHE A 85 -4.78 -1.37 10.67
N LEU A 86 -3.61 -0.88 10.27
CA LEU A 86 -3.14 -0.96 8.88
C LEU A 86 -2.92 -2.41 8.42
N VAL A 87 -2.40 -3.25 9.30
CA VAL A 87 -2.17 -4.69 9.05
C VAL A 87 -3.49 -5.46 9.01
N GLU A 88 -4.36 -5.30 10.01
CA GLU A 88 -5.66 -5.97 10.10
C GLU A 88 -6.51 -5.75 8.84
N HIS A 89 -6.51 -4.52 8.36
CA HIS A 89 -7.25 -4.14 7.16
C HIS A 89 -6.46 -4.34 5.87
N ARG A 90 -5.27 -4.93 5.92
CA ARG A 90 -4.37 -5.20 4.78
C ARG A 90 -3.99 -3.95 3.97
N PHE A 91 -4.04 -2.77 4.57
CA PHE A 91 -3.62 -1.53 3.91
C PHE A 91 -2.13 -1.51 3.58
N ILE A 92 -1.32 -2.31 4.26
CA ILE A 92 0.11 -2.50 3.99
C ILE A 92 0.40 -3.04 2.58
N ASN A 93 -0.61 -3.59 1.87
CA ASN A 93 -0.49 -4.02 0.48
C ASN A 93 -0.44 -2.84 -0.52
N GLY A 94 -0.66 -1.62 -0.05
CA GLY A 94 -0.75 -0.44 -0.90
C GLY A 94 0.59 0.25 -1.11
N THR A 95 0.97 0.51 -2.37
CA THR A 95 2.16 1.30 -2.72
C THR A 95 1.86 2.79 -2.83
N ALA A 96 0.59 3.19 -2.80
CA ALA A 96 0.16 4.59 -2.84
C ALA A 96 -1.17 4.80 -2.10
N THR A 97 -1.23 4.35 -0.86
CA THR A 97 -2.41 4.49 0.01
C THR A 97 -2.67 5.96 0.34
N MET A 98 -3.93 6.39 0.28
CA MET A 98 -4.30 7.75 0.66
C MET A 98 -4.61 7.80 2.14
N LEU A 99 -3.72 8.41 2.90
CA LEU A 99 -3.88 8.67 4.32
C LEU A 99 -4.32 10.12 4.54
N MET A 100 -5.32 10.31 5.39
CA MET A 100 -5.82 11.64 5.78
C MET A 100 -5.70 11.82 7.29
N ASP A 101 -5.16 12.97 7.67
CA ASP A 101 -5.13 13.49 9.02
C ASP A 101 -6.41 14.31 9.26
N LEU A 102 -7.31 13.81 10.10
CA LEU A 102 -8.63 14.39 10.32
C LEU A 102 -8.61 15.62 11.22
N ASP A 103 -7.54 15.82 12.00
CA ASP A 103 -7.34 17.03 12.82
C ASP A 103 -6.98 18.22 11.94
N ARG A 104 -6.25 17.96 10.84
CA ARG A 104 -5.92 18.98 9.83
C ARG A 104 -7.00 19.16 8.79
N CYS A 105 -7.83 18.16 8.55
CA CYS A 105 -8.84 18.16 7.50
C CYS A 105 -10.08 18.95 7.88
N VAL A 106 -10.23 20.16 7.34
CA VAL A 106 -11.40 21.04 7.53
C VAL A 106 -12.61 20.66 6.67
N ARG A 107 -12.53 19.60 5.88
CA ARG A 107 -13.61 19.08 5.03
C ARG A 107 -14.07 20.06 3.93
N CYS A 108 -13.17 20.89 3.41
CA CYS A 108 -13.45 21.86 2.34
C CYS A 108 -13.79 21.25 0.98
N ASP A 109 -13.51 19.94 0.77
CA ASP A 109 -13.67 19.20 -0.48
C ASP A 109 -12.77 19.65 -1.65
N ASP A 110 -11.83 20.58 -1.46
CA ASP A 110 -10.91 21.03 -2.49
C ASP A 110 -10.16 19.88 -3.17
N CYS A 111 -9.79 18.84 -2.41
CA CYS A 111 -9.17 17.64 -2.94
C CYS A 111 -10.07 16.86 -3.92
N VAL A 112 -11.38 16.77 -3.62
CA VAL A 112 -12.37 16.10 -4.49
C VAL A 112 -12.64 16.92 -5.74
N VAL A 113 -12.80 18.23 -5.57
CA VAL A 113 -13.00 19.19 -6.68
C VAL A 113 -11.78 19.20 -7.61
N ALA A 114 -10.56 19.21 -7.07
CA ALA A 114 -9.34 19.15 -7.87
C ALA A 114 -9.22 17.83 -8.62
N CYS A 115 -9.59 16.70 -7.98
CA CYS A 115 -9.65 15.42 -8.66
C CYS A 115 -10.67 15.40 -9.81
N ALA A 116 -11.87 15.95 -9.58
CA ALA A 116 -12.90 16.06 -10.62
C ALA A 116 -12.39 16.90 -11.82
N ARG A 117 -11.80 18.07 -11.56
CA ARG A 117 -11.25 18.94 -12.61
C ARG A 117 -10.14 18.28 -13.43
N ALA A 118 -9.32 17.44 -12.77
CA ALA A 118 -8.26 16.69 -13.42
C ALA A 118 -8.76 15.51 -14.28
N HIS A 119 -10.05 15.14 -14.17
CA HIS A 119 -10.61 13.93 -14.77
C HIS A 119 -12.00 14.17 -15.39
N ASP A 120 -12.17 15.25 -16.16
CA ASP A 120 -13.40 15.56 -16.90
C ASP A 120 -14.66 15.45 -16.04
N ASN A 121 -14.65 16.05 -14.83
CA ASN A 121 -15.72 15.99 -13.84
C ASN A 121 -16.05 14.58 -13.30
N ASN A 122 -15.14 13.61 -13.47
CA ASN A 122 -15.27 12.26 -12.96
C ASN A 122 -14.29 12.01 -11.79
N PRO A 123 -14.59 12.42 -10.54
CA PRO A 123 -13.67 12.30 -9.43
C PRO A 123 -13.35 10.81 -9.15
N ARG A 124 -12.07 10.51 -8.99
CA ARG A 124 -11.56 9.13 -8.94
C ARG A 124 -11.34 8.60 -7.53
N PHE A 125 -11.72 9.35 -6.50
CA PHE A 125 -11.74 8.88 -5.11
C PHE A 125 -12.90 9.49 -4.32
N ASN A 126 -13.18 8.90 -3.15
CA ASN A 126 -14.11 9.44 -2.16
C ASN A 126 -13.35 9.81 -0.89
N ARG A 127 -13.77 10.92 -0.26
CA ARG A 127 -13.28 11.34 1.05
C ARG A 127 -14.06 10.61 2.18
N HIS A 128 -14.17 9.29 2.03
CA HIS A 128 -14.67 8.34 3.02
C HIS A 128 -13.63 7.25 3.15
N GLY A 129 -13.68 6.49 4.24
CA GLY A 129 -12.76 5.38 4.45
C GLY A 129 -12.80 4.89 5.88
N ARG A 130 -11.94 3.93 6.17
CA ARG A 130 -11.77 3.39 7.52
C ARG A 130 -10.94 4.35 8.35
N ARG A 131 -11.27 4.44 9.63
CA ARG A 131 -10.64 5.39 10.55
C ARG A 131 -10.00 4.65 11.72
N HIS A 132 -8.89 5.20 12.15
CA HIS A 132 -8.23 4.88 13.40
C HIS A 132 -7.85 6.22 14.05
N ASP A 133 -8.44 6.54 15.19
CA ASP A 133 -8.33 7.84 15.87
C ASP A 133 -8.57 9.02 14.90
N HIS A 134 -7.60 9.91 14.77
CA HIS A 134 -7.63 11.05 13.87
C HIS A 134 -7.10 10.77 12.46
N TYR A 135 -6.75 9.51 12.14
CA TYR A 135 -6.34 9.12 10.80
C TYR A 135 -7.45 8.39 10.05
N MET A 136 -7.50 8.59 8.76
CA MET A 136 -8.42 7.89 7.86
C MET A 136 -7.69 7.40 6.62
N VAL A 137 -7.82 6.11 6.31
CA VAL A 137 -7.47 5.56 5.00
C VAL A 137 -8.65 5.79 4.06
N ALA A 138 -8.50 6.74 3.14
CA ALA A 138 -9.58 7.11 2.24
C ALA A 138 -9.82 6.07 1.13
N ASN A 139 -11.08 5.95 0.67
CA ASN A 139 -11.47 5.10 -0.44
C ASN A 139 -10.91 5.64 -1.76
N ALA A 140 -9.64 5.38 -1.97
CA ALA A 140 -8.88 5.70 -3.17
C ALA A 140 -7.98 4.53 -3.52
N CYS A 141 -7.84 4.18 -4.79
CA CYS A 141 -7.00 3.05 -5.18
C CYS A 141 -5.60 3.18 -4.58
N MET A 142 -5.16 2.12 -3.91
CA MET A 142 -3.86 2.05 -3.22
C MET A 142 -2.75 1.53 -4.13
N HIS A 143 -3.06 1.16 -5.38
CA HIS A 143 -2.13 0.56 -6.33
C HIS A 143 -1.39 -0.64 -5.74
N CYS A 144 -2.18 -1.59 -5.21
CA CYS A 144 -1.70 -2.76 -4.48
C CYS A 144 -0.52 -3.45 -5.16
N MET A 145 0.39 -4.01 -4.36
CA MET A 145 1.46 -4.88 -4.86
C MET A 145 0.87 -6.10 -5.55
N ASP A 146 -0.22 -6.65 -4.97
CA ASP A 146 -0.94 -7.79 -5.53
C ASP A 146 -2.39 -7.39 -5.88
N PRO A 147 -2.62 -6.87 -7.11
CA PRO A 147 -3.89 -6.29 -7.51
C PRO A 147 -4.86 -7.33 -8.06
N VAL A 148 -5.63 -8.00 -7.20
CA VAL A 148 -6.64 -9.00 -7.56
C VAL A 148 -7.69 -8.49 -8.56
N CYS A 149 -7.93 -7.18 -8.60
CA CYS A 149 -8.87 -6.54 -9.52
C CYS A 149 -8.47 -6.67 -11.00
N MET A 150 -7.20 -6.96 -11.31
CA MET A 150 -6.74 -7.16 -12.69
C MET A 150 -7.09 -8.54 -13.24
N ILE A 151 -7.20 -9.56 -12.36
CA ILE A 151 -7.27 -10.97 -12.77
C ILE A 151 -8.54 -11.26 -13.58
N GLY A 152 -9.67 -10.68 -13.22
CA GLY A 152 -10.97 -10.95 -13.81
C GLY A 152 -11.37 -10.03 -14.96
N CYS A 153 -10.50 -9.14 -15.46
CA CYS A 153 -10.88 -8.21 -16.52
C CYS A 153 -10.86 -8.89 -17.90
N PRO A 154 -12.03 -9.07 -18.57
CA PRO A 154 -12.09 -9.82 -19.82
C PRO A 154 -11.43 -9.08 -21.01
N THR A 155 -11.30 -7.75 -20.92
CA THR A 155 -10.71 -6.92 -21.98
C THR A 155 -9.29 -6.47 -21.69
N GLY A 156 -8.75 -6.80 -20.51
CA GLY A 156 -7.47 -6.28 -20.06
C GLY A 156 -7.45 -4.75 -19.83
N ALA A 157 -8.63 -4.12 -19.73
CA ALA A 157 -8.74 -2.68 -19.54
C ALA A 157 -8.06 -2.20 -18.25
N ILE A 158 -8.11 -2.99 -17.16
CA ILE A 158 -7.36 -2.72 -15.95
C ILE A 158 -6.01 -3.47 -16.03
N HIS A 159 -4.93 -2.70 -15.90
CA HIS A 159 -3.56 -3.22 -16.07
C HIS A 159 -2.57 -2.37 -15.27
N ARG A 160 -1.30 -2.81 -15.21
CA ARG A 160 -0.20 -1.97 -14.70
C ARG A 160 0.34 -1.07 -15.79
N SER A 161 0.51 0.21 -15.47
CA SER A 161 1.18 1.16 -16.34
C SER A 161 2.66 0.77 -16.52
N SER A 162 3.14 0.79 -17.76
CA SER A 162 4.55 0.57 -18.07
C SER A 162 5.46 1.70 -17.58
N ALA A 163 4.90 2.89 -17.37
CA ALA A 163 5.68 4.08 -16.98
C ALA A 163 6.04 4.11 -15.49
N GLY A 164 5.29 3.40 -14.61
CA GLY A 164 5.57 3.48 -13.17
C GLY A 164 4.89 2.39 -12.35
N GLY A 165 4.37 1.34 -12.99
CA GLY A 165 3.81 0.17 -12.32
C GLY A 165 2.44 0.40 -11.64
N GLN A 166 1.88 1.60 -11.72
CA GLN A 166 0.56 1.89 -11.15
C GLN A 166 -0.53 1.08 -11.85
N VAL A 167 -1.51 0.63 -11.08
CA VAL A 167 -2.69 -0.02 -11.65
C VAL A 167 -3.58 1.06 -12.27
N VAL A 168 -3.90 0.95 -13.53
CA VAL A 168 -4.72 1.92 -14.27
C VAL A 168 -5.87 1.23 -15.01
N ILE A 169 -6.91 1.99 -15.37
CA ILE A 169 -8.00 1.52 -16.23
C ILE A 169 -7.94 2.30 -17.54
N ASN A 170 -7.89 1.60 -18.64
CA ASN A 170 -8.05 2.19 -19.97
C ASN A 170 -9.55 2.34 -20.27
N ASP A 171 -10.03 3.56 -20.29
CA ASP A 171 -11.45 3.87 -20.48
C ASP A 171 -11.97 3.48 -21.87
N THR A 172 -11.10 3.41 -22.89
CA THR A 172 -11.52 3.04 -24.26
C THR A 172 -11.81 1.54 -24.38
N THR A 173 -11.07 0.69 -23.67
CA THR A 173 -11.22 -0.77 -23.69
C THR A 173 -12.13 -1.29 -22.56
N CYS A 174 -12.49 -0.44 -21.59
CA CYS A 174 -13.41 -0.79 -20.52
C CYS A 174 -14.84 -0.93 -21.03
N ILE A 175 -15.45 -2.10 -20.83
CA ILE A 175 -16.84 -2.42 -21.23
C ILE A 175 -17.86 -2.24 -20.10
N GLY A 176 -17.43 -1.81 -18.91
CA GLY A 176 -18.33 -1.58 -17.78
C GLY A 176 -18.89 -2.84 -17.10
N CYS A 177 -18.22 -3.99 -17.22
CA CYS A 177 -18.72 -5.27 -16.67
C CYS A 177 -18.72 -5.39 -15.14
N ALA A 178 -18.16 -4.43 -14.42
CA ALA A 178 -18.05 -4.35 -12.96
C ALA A 178 -17.20 -5.45 -12.27
N THR A 179 -16.59 -6.40 -12.98
CA THR A 179 -15.80 -7.50 -12.39
C THR A 179 -14.66 -6.96 -11.51
N CYS A 180 -13.93 -5.93 -11.96
CA CYS A 180 -12.86 -5.33 -11.17
C CYS A 180 -13.37 -4.60 -9.92
N ALA A 181 -14.57 -4.01 -9.96
CA ALA A 181 -15.18 -3.35 -8.81
C ALA A 181 -15.58 -4.36 -7.74
N SER A 182 -16.23 -5.47 -8.14
CA SER A 182 -16.61 -6.54 -7.21
C SER A 182 -15.43 -7.32 -6.63
N SER A 183 -14.29 -7.33 -7.35
CA SER A 183 -13.06 -8.00 -6.90
C SER A 183 -12.20 -7.13 -5.96
N CYS A 184 -12.47 -5.83 -5.85
CA CYS A 184 -11.66 -4.94 -5.02
C CYS A 184 -12.05 -5.09 -3.53
N PRO A 185 -11.17 -5.60 -2.64
CA PRO A 185 -11.52 -5.80 -1.23
C PRO A 185 -11.63 -4.49 -0.44
N TYR A 186 -11.30 -3.36 -1.07
CA TYR A 186 -11.29 -2.03 -0.45
C TYR A 186 -12.35 -1.09 -1.00
N ASP A 187 -13.22 -1.57 -1.90
CA ASP A 187 -14.25 -0.77 -2.58
C ASP A 187 -13.69 0.50 -3.28
N ASN A 188 -12.44 0.43 -3.74
CA ASN A 188 -11.73 1.55 -4.34
C ASN A 188 -11.97 1.69 -5.85
N ILE A 189 -12.77 0.81 -6.44
CA ILE A 189 -13.20 0.85 -7.85
C ILE A 189 -14.71 1.02 -7.87
N ARG A 190 -15.17 2.06 -8.54
CA ARG A 190 -16.60 2.39 -8.62
C ARG A 190 -17.08 2.32 -10.06
N MET A 191 -18.35 1.97 -10.23
CA MET A 191 -19.04 2.09 -11.50
C MET A 191 -19.70 3.46 -11.56
N VAL A 192 -19.39 4.23 -12.59
CA VAL A 192 -19.88 5.60 -12.76
C VAL A 192 -20.41 5.84 -14.16
N GLU A 193 -21.42 6.70 -14.27
CA GLU A 193 -21.84 7.26 -15.53
C GLU A 193 -20.79 8.29 -15.99
N VAL A 194 -20.17 8.03 -17.15
CA VAL A 194 -19.09 8.87 -17.67
C VAL A 194 -19.62 10.23 -18.11
N ARG A 195 -18.87 11.28 -17.74
CA ARG A 195 -19.15 12.65 -18.16
C ARG A 195 -18.03 13.15 -19.07
N ASP A 196 -18.37 14.08 -19.94
CA ASP A 196 -17.40 14.85 -20.70
C ASP A 196 -16.85 16.05 -19.89
N ALA A 197 -15.93 16.80 -20.49
CA ALA A 197 -15.32 17.98 -19.87
C ALA A 197 -16.34 19.09 -19.52
N SER A 198 -17.50 19.12 -20.19
CA SER A 198 -18.60 20.05 -19.87
C SER A 198 -19.46 19.59 -18.69
N GLY A 199 -19.27 18.33 -18.24
CA GLY A 199 -20.06 17.68 -17.20
C GLY A 199 -21.33 16.96 -17.72
N ALA A 200 -21.56 16.94 -19.03
CA ALA A 200 -22.67 16.23 -19.65
C ALA A 200 -22.40 14.71 -19.71
N PHE A 201 -23.44 13.89 -19.56
CA PHE A 201 -23.30 12.44 -19.66
C PHE A 201 -22.99 12.00 -21.09
N ILE A 202 -21.96 11.19 -21.25
CA ILE A 202 -21.68 10.48 -22.51
C ILE A 202 -22.69 9.35 -22.65
N ARG A 203 -23.42 9.32 -23.78
CA ARG A 203 -24.50 8.38 -24.01
C ARG A 203 -24.17 7.37 -25.10
N ASP A 204 -24.66 6.16 -24.93
CA ASP A 204 -24.62 5.14 -25.96
C ASP A 204 -25.46 5.56 -27.17
N ALA A 205 -24.90 5.41 -28.37
CA ALA A 205 -25.53 5.89 -29.61
C ALA A 205 -26.82 5.10 -29.99
N VAL A 206 -27.00 3.89 -29.48
CA VAL A 206 -28.15 3.03 -29.81
C VAL A 206 -29.24 3.14 -28.74
N THR A 207 -28.84 3.01 -27.48
CA THR A 207 -29.80 2.97 -26.36
C THR A 207 -30.12 4.33 -25.76
N ASN A 208 -29.31 5.34 -26.09
CA ASN A 208 -29.32 6.68 -25.49
C ASN A 208 -29.18 6.69 -23.95
N ALA A 209 -28.80 5.57 -23.36
CA ALA A 209 -28.48 5.49 -21.93
C ALA A 209 -27.08 6.04 -21.63
N PRO A 210 -26.83 6.59 -20.43
CA PRO A 210 -25.48 6.95 -20.03
C PRO A 210 -24.54 5.76 -20.07
N ILE A 211 -23.32 5.94 -20.59
CA ILE A 211 -22.31 4.90 -20.59
C ILE A 211 -21.74 4.75 -19.18
N ILE A 212 -21.77 3.53 -18.64
CA ILE A 212 -21.24 3.19 -17.34
C ILE A 212 -19.87 2.55 -17.49
N LYS A 213 -18.86 3.06 -16.76
CA LYS A 213 -17.51 2.48 -16.75
C LYS A 213 -16.96 2.38 -15.33
N ALA A 214 -15.98 1.50 -15.15
CA ALA A 214 -15.23 1.43 -13.90
C ALA A 214 -14.29 2.63 -13.79
N THR A 215 -14.27 3.27 -12.63
CA THR A 215 -13.34 4.35 -12.31
C THR A 215 -12.62 4.11 -10.99
N LYS A 216 -11.37 4.53 -10.91
CA LYS A 216 -10.54 4.49 -9.72
C LYS A 216 -9.43 5.53 -9.82
N CYS A 217 -8.78 5.86 -8.70
CA CYS A 217 -7.61 6.72 -8.72
C CYS A 217 -6.48 6.12 -9.57
N ASP A 218 -5.83 6.96 -10.37
CA ASP A 218 -4.70 6.68 -11.27
C ASP A 218 -3.44 7.45 -10.90
N LEU A 219 -3.45 8.16 -9.75
CA LEU A 219 -2.39 9.08 -9.29
C LEU A 219 -2.15 10.27 -10.22
N CYS A 220 -3.11 10.60 -11.10
CA CYS A 220 -2.98 11.65 -12.11
C CYS A 220 -1.71 11.47 -12.98
N LEU A 221 -1.46 10.23 -13.47
CA LEU A 221 -0.25 9.87 -14.23
C LEU A 221 0.03 10.79 -15.42
N ASP A 222 -1.03 11.25 -16.09
CA ASP A 222 -0.95 12.09 -17.28
C ASP A 222 -0.79 13.57 -16.93
N GLN A 223 -0.67 13.92 -15.64
CA GLN A 223 -0.61 15.31 -15.20
C GLN A 223 0.73 15.66 -14.56
N PRO A 224 1.32 16.80 -14.95
CA PRO A 224 2.56 17.27 -14.32
C PRO A 224 2.31 17.61 -12.84
N GLY A 225 3.25 17.24 -11.98
CA GLY A 225 3.23 17.58 -10.56
C GLY A 225 2.49 16.59 -9.66
N GLY A 226 2.09 15.41 -10.16
CA GLY A 226 1.51 14.33 -9.36
C GLY A 226 0.05 14.54 -8.93
N PRO A 227 -0.43 13.86 -7.88
CA PRO A 227 -1.85 13.83 -7.53
C PRO A 227 -2.47 15.19 -7.25
N ALA A 228 -3.45 15.60 -8.07
CA ALA A 228 -4.11 16.90 -7.98
C ALA A 228 -4.77 17.13 -6.60
N CYS A 229 -5.32 16.07 -6.01
CA CYS A 229 -5.95 16.13 -4.68
C CYS A 229 -4.94 16.51 -3.58
N GLN A 230 -3.71 15.99 -3.63
CA GLN A 230 -2.68 16.30 -2.66
C GLN A 230 -2.19 17.74 -2.81
N ARG A 231 -1.97 18.20 -4.05
CA ARG A 231 -1.55 19.58 -4.32
C ARG A 231 -2.61 20.62 -3.94
N ALA A 232 -3.88 20.25 -4.03
CA ALA A 232 -4.99 21.16 -3.75
C ALA A 232 -5.32 21.30 -2.26
N CYS A 233 -4.75 20.45 -1.39
CA CYS A 233 -5.03 20.52 0.04
C CYS A 233 -4.22 21.64 0.70
N PRO A 234 -4.86 22.77 1.13
CA PRO A 234 -4.13 23.88 1.74
C PRO A 234 -3.65 23.57 3.15
N HIS A 235 -4.16 22.50 3.76
CA HIS A 235 -3.87 22.10 5.14
C HIS A 235 -2.87 20.97 5.25
N ASP A 236 -2.32 20.46 4.13
CA ASP A 236 -1.48 19.27 4.08
C ASP A 236 -2.09 18.07 4.86
N ALA A 237 -3.42 17.96 4.81
CA ALA A 237 -4.16 16.96 5.57
C ALA A 237 -4.16 15.58 4.90
N LEU A 238 -3.76 15.47 3.62
CA LEU A 238 -3.76 14.18 2.90
C LEU A 238 -2.44 13.94 2.19
N LYS A 239 -2.03 12.67 2.16
CA LYS A 239 -0.82 12.22 1.47
C LYS A 239 -1.01 10.84 0.86
N ARG A 240 -0.35 10.61 -0.26
CA ARG A 240 -0.12 9.28 -0.80
C ARG A 240 1.12 8.70 -0.17
N VAL A 241 0.95 7.56 0.48
CA VAL A 241 2.01 6.89 1.25
C VAL A 241 2.24 5.51 0.66
N ASP A 242 3.51 5.18 0.43
CA ASP A 242 3.92 3.80 0.21
C ASP A 242 3.98 3.10 1.57
N MET A 243 3.12 2.10 1.75
CA MET A 243 3.06 1.36 3.02
C MET A 243 4.24 0.38 3.20
N GLN A 244 5.14 0.29 2.20
CA GLN A 244 6.42 -0.38 2.35
C GLN A 244 7.49 0.56 2.95
N ASP A 245 7.29 1.88 2.85
CA ASP A 245 8.16 2.89 3.46
C ASP A 245 7.60 3.34 4.81
N LEU A 246 7.77 2.51 5.83
CA LEU A 246 7.34 2.81 7.21
C LEU A 246 8.06 4.03 7.79
N ILE A 247 9.30 4.28 7.40
CA ILE A 247 10.07 5.45 7.86
C ILE A 247 9.45 6.73 7.27
N GLY A 248 9.15 6.73 5.97
CA GLY A 248 8.47 7.85 5.32
C GLY A 248 7.08 8.10 5.89
N LEU A 249 6.34 7.03 6.20
CA LEU A 249 5.05 7.11 6.89
C LEU A 249 5.22 7.75 8.28
N GLY A 250 6.13 7.24 9.11
CA GLY A 250 6.37 7.74 10.45
C GLY A 250 6.77 9.22 10.47
N ARG A 251 7.63 9.65 9.54
CA ARG A 251 7.98 11.08 9.38
C ARG A 251 6.78 11.94 9.03
N TRP A 252 5.86 11.44 8.21
CA TRP A 252 4.66 12.20 7.87
C TRP A 252 3.67 12.28 9.04
N LEU A 253 3.52 11.21 9.82
CA LEU A 253 2.65 11.18 11.00
C LEU A 253 3.11 12.17 12.08
N ASN A 254 4.42 12.36 12.25
CA ASN A 254 5.04 13.19 13.30
C ASN A 254 5.49 14.60 12.83
N ARG A 255 4.92 15.13 11.73
CA ARG A 255 5.25 16.45 11.20
C ARG A 255 4.60 17.63 11.96
#